data_9c859af3296375b823a6dedf37cffade
#
_entry.id   9c859af3296375b823a6dedf37cffade
#
_cell.length_a   1.000
_cell.length_b   1.000
_cell.length_c   1.000
_cell.angle_alpha   90.00
_cell.angle_beta   90.00
_cell.angle_gamma   90.00
#
_symmetry.space_group_name_H-M   'P 1'
#
loop_
_entity.id
_entity.type
_entity.pdbx_description
1 polymer ?
#
loop_
_entity_poly.entity_id
_entity_poly.type
_entity_poly.pdbx_seq_one_letter_code
_entity_poly.pdbx_strand_id
1 'polypeptide(L)'
;MKKTLLAAVLLGGMLTGCTNKEQNKTEENMTTMNLTQEWDKVFPLSEKVNHKKVTFETQYGLTLAADLYTPINTPDGGKFAALAVSGPFGATKEQSSGLYAMRMAERGFVALAFDPSYTGESSGEPRRTASPDINTEDFMAAVDFLSKQENVDPERIGIIGICGWGGIALNAAAADTRIKATVASTMYDMTRVSGNGYFDSEDKEESRHAAREAMAKQRLADPMAMAGGVIDPLPDDAPQFVKDYFDYYKTERGYHKRSGNSNDGWRVIGTQAFANSRFLYYTNEIRSAVLVMHGEKAHSRYFGEAAYHYMVEGKAEGYNTVGKPNPNPENKQLLIIPGASHCDLYDGGYTELTGKGEPKNLIPWDKLATFFKENLK
;
A
#
# COMPACT_ATOMS: atom_id res chain seq x y z
N MET A 1 18.30 -15.01 50.56
CA MET A 1 18.43 -13.54 50.74
C MET A 1 19.47 -13.03 49.77
N LYS A 2 19.05 -12.36 48.69
CA LYS A 2 19.72 -11.23 48.06
C LYS A 2 18.92 -10.83 46.84
N LYS A 3 18.49 -9.63 46.89
CA LYS A 3 17.57 -8.86 46.11
C LYS A 3 18.03 -8.68 44.66
N THR A 4 17.20 -9.04 43.72
CA THR A 4 17.32 -8.64 42.31
C THR A 4 16.65 -7.28 42.12
N LEU A 5 17.41 -6.27 41.79
CA LEU A 5 16.96 -4.92 41.54
C LEU A 5 16.30 -4.88 40.16
N LEU A 6 15.04 -4.57 40.14
CA LEU A 6 14.25 -4.25 38.97
C LEU A 6 14.64 -2.82 38.51
N ALA A 7 15.25 -2.68 37.35
CA ALA A 7 15.39 -1.39 36.71
C ALA A 7 14.09 -1.07 35.92
N ALA A 8 13.17 -0.43 36.60
CA ALA A 8 12.04 0.23 35.95
C ALA A 8 12.56 1.52 35.28
N VAL A 9 12.60 1.54 33.96
CA VAL A 9 12.78 2.77 33.20
C VAL A 9 11.48 3.53 33.27
N LEU A 10 11.46 4.55 34.06
CA LEU A 10 10.44 5.58 34.17
C LEU A 10 10.36 6.36 32.85
N LEU A 11 9.37 6.09 32.04
CA LEU A 11 8.76 7.05 31.12
C LEU A 11 7.54 7.65 31.85
N GLY A 12 7.83 8.53 32.75
CA GLY A 12 6.84 9.27 33.53
C GLY A 12 7.13 10.75 33.47
N GLY A 13 6.26 11.47 32.77
CA GLY A 13 5.88 12.81 33.19
C GLY A 13 6.73 13.96 32.66
N MET A 14 6.19 14.68 31.72
CA MET A 14 6.02 16.14 31.79
C MET A 14 4.89 16.56 30.87
N LEU A 15 3.67 16.39 31.32
CA LEU A 15 2.54 17.22 30.92
C LEU A 15 2.52 18.44 31.83
N THR A 16 3.24 19.48 31.48
CA THR A 16 3.03 20.81 32.05
C THR A 16 2.86 21.80 30.92
N GLY A 17 1.66 22.31 30.84
CA GLY A 17 1.18 23.52 30.23
C GLY A 17 2.09 24.26 29.26
N CYS A 18 1.88 24.12 27.97
CA CYS A 18 2.17 25.16 27.00
C CYS A 18 0.88 25.92 26.73
N THR A 19 0.86 27.15 27.24
CA THR A 19 -0.16 28.15 27.05
C THR A 19 -0.27 28.57 25.60
N ASN A 20 -1.50 28.78 25.15
CA ASN A 20 -1.94 29.34 23.88
C ASN A 20 -1.12 30.53 23.35
N LYS A 21 -0.04 30.28 22.64
CA LYS A 21 0.68 31.29 21.83
C LYS A 21 1.29 30.78 20.52
N GLU A 22 1.18 29.49 20.22
CA GLU A 22 1.73 28.90 18.98
C GLU A 22 0.68 28.53 17.92
N GLN A 23 -0.60 28.72 18.19
CA GLN A 23 -1.66 28.41 17.21
C GLN A 23 -1.75 29.40 16.02
N ASN A 24 -1.06 30.52 16.05
CA ASN A 24 -1.11 31.52 14.97
C ASN A 24 0.09 31.50 13.99
N LYS A 25 0.97 30.49 14.06
CA LYS A 25 2.10 30.39 13.11
C LYS A 25 2.03 29.22 12.14
N THR A 26 1.05 28.32 12.28
CA THR A 26 0.90 27.13 11.44
C THR A 26 0.05 27.36 10.19
N GLU A 27 -0.65 28.49 10.07
CA GLU A 27 -1.47 28.78 8.87
C GLU A 27 -0.72 29.45 7.72
N GLU A 28 0.49 29.95 7.90
CA GLU A 28 1.21 30.73 6.87
C GLU A 28 2.17 29.93 5.97
N ASN A 29 2.32 28.61 6.14
CA ASN A 29 3.22 27.80 5.31
C ASN A 29 2.58 26.53 4.70
N MET A 30 1.27 26.49 4.54
CA MET A 30 0.67 25.51 3.62
C MET A 30 1.01 25.95 2.20
N THR A 31 2.08 25.39 1.64
CA THR A 31 2.33 25.46 0.20
C THR A 31 1.09 24.87 -0.46
N THR A 32 0.25 25.71 -1.06
CA THR A 32 -0.94 25.25 -1.79
C THR A 32 -0.46 24.36 -2.93
N MET A 33 -0.63 23.05 -2.76
CA MET A 33 -0.28 22.08 -3.81
C MET A 33 -1.21 22.31 -4.99
N ASN A 34 -0.62 22.46 -6.16
CA ASN A 34 -1.39 22.65 -7.40
C ASN A 34 -1.87 21.30 -7.93
N LEU A 35 -3.00 20.80 -7.38
CA LEU A 35 -3.59 19.53 -7.76
C LEU A 35 -4.32 19.66 -9.12
N THR A 36 -4.12 18.67 -9.99
CA THR A 36 -4.83 18.55 -11.27
C THR A 36 -6.33 18.43 -11.04
N GLN A 37 -7.15 19.34 -11.57
CA GLN A 37 -8.60 19.33 -11.39
C GLN A 37 -9.33 18.49 -12.45
N GLU A 38 -8.70 18.21 -13.58
CA GLU A 38 -9.25 17.38 -14.64
C GLU A 38 -9.29 15.91 -14.23
N TRP A 39 -10.28 15.18 -14.79
CA TRP A 39 -10.33 13.72 -14.61
C TRP A 39 -9.29 13.06 -15.52
N ASP A 40 -8.11 12.83 -14.99
CA ASP A 40 -6.98 12.24 -15.71
C ASP A 40 -6.67 10.79 -15.28
N LYS A 41 -7.67 10.10 -14.77
CA LYS A 41 -7.54 8.72 -14.31
C LYS A 41 -7.71 7.72 -15.45
N VAL A 42 -7.08 6.56 -15.33
CA VAL A 42 -7.12 5.48 -16.33
C VAL A 42 -8.45 4.69 -16.33
N PHE A 43 -9.42 5.13 -15.55
CA PHE A 43 -10.75 4.56 -15.47
C PHE A 43 -11.82 5.68 -15.48
N PRO A 44 -13.05 5.41 -15.96
CA PRO A 44 -14.12 6.40 -15.98
C PRO A 44 -14.66 6.69 -14.58
N LEU A 45 -15.10 7.94 -14.36
CA LEU A 45 -15.81 8.33 -13.14
C LEU A 45 -17.18 7.64 -13.10
N SER A 46 -17.52 7.10 -11.95
CA SER A 46 -18.84 6.53 -11.69
C SER A 46 -19.85 7.60 -11.28
N GLU A 47 -21.05 7.57 -11.84
CA GLU A 47 -22.17 8.44 -11.46
C GLU A 47 -22.75 8.12 -10.06
N LYS A 48 -22.31 7.01 -9.44
CA LYS A 48 -22.81 6.55 -8.12
C LYS A 48 -22.04 7.13 -6.95
N VAL A 49 -21.00 7.94 -7.21
CA VAL A 49 -20.13 8.50 -6.19
C VAL A 49 -19.87 9.98 -6.39
N ASN A 50 -19.68 10.71 -5.29
CA ASN A 50 -19.07 12.03 -5.33
C ASN A 50 -17.54 11.89 -5.24
N HIS A 51 -16.82 12.76 -5.92
CA HIS A 51 -15.36 12.80 -5.91
C HIS A 51 -14.86 14.20 -5.59
N LYS A 52 -13.82 14.29 -4.77
CA LYS A 52 -13.04 15.52 -4.58
C LYS A 52 -11.58 15.19 -4.32
N LYS A 53 -10.68 16.06 -4.75
CA LYS A 53 -9.27 16.01 -4.34
C LYS A 53 -9.10 16.62 -2.96
N VAL A 54 -8.26 15.99 -2.15
CA VAL A 54 -7.93 16.43 -0.80
C VAL A 54 -6.44 16.28 -0.52
N THR A 55 -5.95 16.96 0.50
CA THR A 55 -4.60 16.80 1.00
C THR A 55 -4.61 16.55 2.50
N PHE A 56 -3.60 15.86 3.02
CA PHE A 56 -3.40 15.67 4.46
C PHE A 56 -1.90 15.49 4.75
N GLU A 57 -1.52 15.69 5.98
CA GLU A 57 -0.12 15.65 6.40
C GLU A 57 0.22 14.35 7.12
N THR A 58 1.43 13.86 6.91
CA THR A 58 2.05 12.77 7.67
C THR A 58 2.78 13.32 8.89
N GLN A 59 3.13 12.45 9.86
CA GLN A 59 3.95 12.82 11.02
C GLN A 59 5.39 13.22 10.63
N TYR A 60 5.82 12.89 9.42
CA TYR A 60 7.10 13.33 8.85
C TYR A 60 7.03 14.72 8.18
N GLY A 61 5.88 15.42 8.26
CA GLY A 61 5.70 16.75 7.68
C GLY A 61 5.60 16.73 6.14
N LEU A 62 5.21 15.60 5.57
CA LEU A 62 4.95 15.46 4.14
C LEU A 62 3.46 15.61 3.88
N THR A 63 3.08 16.39 2.87
CA THR A 63 1.70 16.54 2.44
C THR A 63 1.36 15.51 1.38
N LEU A 64 0.37 14.67 1.63
CA LEU A 64 -0.13 13.68 0.67
C LEU A 64 -1.31 14.22 -0.11
N ALA A 65 -1.32 13.96 -1.42
CA ALA A 65 -2.43 14.23 -2.32
C ALA A 65 -3.30 12.97 -2.47
N ALA A 66 -4.61 13.15 -2.39
CA ALA A 66 -5.54 12.05 -2.47
C ALA A 66 -6.84 12.40 -3.21
N ASP A 67 -7.50 11.37 -3.68
CA ASP A 67 -8.86 11.38 -4.22
C ASP A 67 -9.82 10.78 -3.18
N LEU A 68 -10.75 11.57 -2.68
CA LEU A 68 -11.79 11.14 -1.75
C LEU A 68 -13.07 10.85 -2.53
N TYR A 69 -13.52 9.62 -2.46
CA TYR A 69 -14.77 9.14 -3.04
C TYR A 69 -15.79 8.91 -1.93
N THR A 70 -17.00 9.45 -2.09
CA THR A 70 -18.09 9.26 -1.14
C THR A 70 -19.33 8.75 -1.85
N PRO A 71 -20.11 7.83 -1.25
CA PRO A 71 -21.39 7.42 -1.80
C PRO A 71 -22.32 8.63 -1.97
N ILE A 72 -23.20 8.61 -2.99
CA ILE A 72 -24.19 9.66 -3.17
C ILE A 72 -25.23 9.63 -2.03
N ASN A 73 -25.61 8.42 -1.58
CA ASN A 73 -26.62 8.24 -0.55
C ASN A 73 -25.94 8.07 0.82
N THR A 74 -26.38 8.86 1.79
CA THR A 74 -25.94 8.73 3.19
C THR A 74 -26.58 7.49 3.82
N PRO A 75 -25.84 6.69 4.62
CA PRO A 75 -26.38 5.53 5.31
C PRO A 75 -27.37 5.96 6.42
N ASP A 76 -28.27 5.06 6.76
CA ASP A 76 -29.11 5.19 7.94
C ASP A 76 -28.19 5.29 9.18
N GLY A 77 -28.35 6.36 9.97
CA GLY A 77 -27.48 6.63 11.12
C GLY A 77 -26.31 7.61 10.87
N GLY A 78 -26.17 8.11 9.63
CA GLY A 78 -25.39 9.33 9.34
C GLY A 78 -23.89 9.19 9.17
N LYS A 79 -23.23 8.09 9.55
CA LYS A 79 -21.78 7.92 9.42
C LYS A 79 -21.41 6.66 8.62
N PHE A 80 -20.37 6.82 7.80
CA PHE A 80 -19.83 5.74 6.95
C PHE A 80 -18.68 5.00 7.64
N ALA A 81 -18.52 3.73 7.32
CA ALA A 81 -17.22 3.08 7.41
C ALA A 81 -16.30 3.64 6.30
N ALA A 82 -15.00 3.70 6.55
CA ALA A 82 -14.08 4.30 5.60
C ALA A 82 -12.89 3.39 5.27
N LEU A 83 -12.33 3.59 4.06
CA LEU A 83 -11.20 2.81 3.55
C LEU A 83 -10.11 3.73 3.00
N ALA A 84 -8.86 3.51 3.43
CA ALA A 84 -7.70 4.10 2.78
C ALA A 84 -7.09 3.09 1.80
N VAL A 85 -6.75 3.54 0.59
CA VAL A 85 -6.30 2.68 -0.51
C VAL A 85 -5.01 3.23 -1.13
N SER A 86 -4.00 2.37 -1.31
CA SER A 86 -2.78 2.76 -2.05
C SER A 86 -2.15 1.59 -2.81
N GLY A 87 -1.27 1.92 -3.73
CA GLY A 87 -0.57 0.98 -4.60
C GLY A 87 -1.13 0.93 -6.02
N PRO A 88 -0.48 0.17 -6.88
CA PRO A 88 0.75 -0.61 -6.73
C PRO A 88 2.00 0.23 -6.40
N PHE A 89 3.10 -0.44 -5.99
CA PHE A 89 4.40 0.23 -5.80
C PHE A 89 4.88 0.85 -7.12
N GLY A 90 5.21 2.16 -7.08
CA GLY A 90 5.57 2.91 -8.27
C GLY A 90 4.39 3.40 -9.14
N ALA A 91 3.15 3.10 -8.73
CA ALA A 91 1.93 3.64 -9.35
C ALA A 91 1.46 4.95 -8.66
N THR A 92 0.38 5.52 -9.17
CA THR A 92 -0.29 6.70 -8.61
C THR A 92 -1.78 6.43 -8.37
N LYS A 93 -2.43 7.31 -7.60
CA LYS A 93 -3.86 7.22 -7.28
C LYS A 93 -4.79 7.27 -8.51
N GLU A 94 -4.28 7.71 -9.64
CA GLU A 94 -5.01 7.76 -10.92
C GLU A 94 -5.15 6.39 -11.58
N GLN A 95 -4.46 5.36 -11.03
CA GLN A 95 -4.44 3.99 -11.54
C GLN A 95 -5.26 3.05 -10.64
N SER A 96 -4.75 1.87 -10.32
CA SER A 96 -5.46 0.81 -9.60
C SER A 96 -6.06 1.25 -8.26
N SER A 97 -5.32 1.99 -7.41
CA SER A 97 -5.83 2.39 -6.10
C SER A 97 -7.06 3.30 -6.18
N GLY A 98 -7.11 4.21 -7.14
CA GLY A 98 -8.28 5.04 -7.38
C GLY A 98 -9.49 4.23 -7.85
N LEU A 99 -9.28 3.25 -8.74
CA LEU A 99 -10.34 2.33 -9.15
C LEU A 99 -10.91 1.55 -7.96
N TYR A 100 -10.04 0.98 -7.10
CA TYR A 100 -10.47 0.27 -5.90
C TYR A 100 -11.27 1.18 -4.96
N ALA A 101 -10.79 2.39 -4.71
CA ALA A 101 -11.48 3.35 -3.85
C ALA A 101 -12.87 3.70 -4.41
N MET A 102 -12.96 4.01 -5.70
CA MET A 102 -14.23 4.31 -6.36
C MET A 102 -15.21 3.12 -6.29
N ARG A 103 -14.74 1.89 -6.56
CA ARG A 103 -15.57 0.68 -6.50
C ARG A 103 -16.06 0.36 -5.08
N MET A 104 -15.26 0.67 -4.05
CA MET A 104 -15.71 0.54 -2.67
C MET A 104 -16.71 1.65 -2.28
N ALA A 105 -16.51 2.87 -2.80
CA ALA A 105 -17.47 3.94 -2.58
C ALA A 105 -18.85 3.65 -3.21
N GLU A 106 -18.90 3.04 -4.40
CA GLU A 106 -20.15 2.53 -5.00
C GLU A 106 -20.88 1.53 -4.09
N ARG A 107 -20.17 0.91 -3.14
CA ARG A 107 -20.68 -0.14 -2.23
C ARG A 107 -20.94 0.36 -0.81
N GLY A 108 -20.86 1.67 -0.62
CA GLY A 108 -21.29 2.34 0.62
C GLY A 108 -20.17 2.68 1.62
N PHE A 109 -18.92 2.77 1.18
CA PHE A 109 -17.81 3.23 2.00
C PHE A 109 -17.38 4.65 1.60
N VAL A 110 -16.91 5.45 2.53
CA VAL A 110 -16.03 6.58 2.20
C VAL A 110 -14.67 6.00 1.87
N ALA A 111 -14.12 6.29 0.70
CA ALA A 111 -12.87 5.69 0.27
C ALA A 111 -11.87 6.76 -0.21
N LEU A 112 -10.64 6.66 0.26
CA LEU A 112 -9.54 7.59 -0.01
C LEU A 112 -8.44 6.85 -0.77
N ALA A 113 -8.19 7.23 -2.02
CA ALA A 113 -7.00 6.79 -2.75
C ALA A 113 -5.92 7.88 -2.68
N PHE A 114 -4.74 7.57 -2.17
CA PHE A 114 -3.68 8.55 -2.02
C PHE A 114 -2.41 8.20 -2.80
N ASP A 115 -1.72 9.24 -3.28
CA ASP A 115 -0.35 9.10 -3.74
C ASP A 115 0.58 8.95 -2.54
N PRO A 116 1.51 8.00 -2.56
CA PRO A 116 2.54 7.89 -1.53
C PRO A 116 3.40 9.14 -1.40
N SER A 117 4.00 9.35 -0.25
CA SER A 117 5.08 10.33 -0.06
C SER A 117 6.09 10.26 -1.21
N TYR A 118 6.55 11.38 -1.71
CA TYR A 118 7.50 11.54 -2.84
C TYR A 118 6.97 11.12 -4.23
N THR A 119 5.70 10.71 -4.34
CA THR A 119 5.13 10.13 -5.56
C THR A 119 3.93 10.96 -6.05
N GLY A 120 3.64 10.91 -7.35
CA GLY A 120 2.47 11.54 -7.93
C GLY A 120 2.37 13.04 -7.63
N GLU A 121 1.24 13.46 -7.06
CA GLU A 121 0.98 14.83 -6.61
C GLU A 121 1.36 15.06 -5.14
N SER A 122 1.73 14.03 -4.36
CA SER A 122 2.21 14.16 -2.99
C SER A 122 3.57 14.86 -2.92
N SER A 123 3.85 15.51 -1.80
CA SER A 123 5.11 16.22 -1.58
C SER A 123 6.30 15.30 -1.31
N GLY A 124 7.47 15.88 -1.16
CA GLY A 124 8.73 15.22 -0.80
C GLY A 124 9.76 15.21 -1.93
N GLU A 125 11.01 15.44 -1.55
CA GLU A 125 12.18 15.41 -2.44
C GLU A 125 13.29 14.54 -1.82
N PRO A 126 14.06 13.83 -2.64
CA PRO A 126 13.94 13.72 -4.10
C PRO A 126 12.73 12.89 -4.53
N ARG A 127 12.10 13.28 -5.64
CA ARG A 127 10.89 12.59 -6.16
C ARG A 127 11.13 11.12 -6.41
N ARG A 128 10.06 10.30 -6.27
CA ARG A 128 10.07 8.85 -6.48
C ARG A 128 10.98 8.10 -5.51
N THR A 129 11.17 8.64 -4.33
CA THR A 129 11.78 7.94 -3.20
C THR A 129 10.74 7.06 -2.53
N ALA A 130 11.11 5.85 -2.15
CA ALA A 130 10.32 4.99 -1.30
C ALA A 130 11.10 4.67 -0.03
N SER A 131 10.39 4.52 1.09
CA SER A 131 10.99 4.22 2.39
C SER A 131 10.06 3.31 3.20
N PRO A 132 10.58 2.24 3.83
CA PRO A 132 9.75 1.30 4.58
C PRO A 132 8.91 1.94 5.66
N ASP A 133 9.49 2.83 6.45
CA ASP A 133 8.86 3.51 7.57
C ASP A 133 7.94 4.65 7.11
N ILE A 134 8.40 5.51 6.20
CA ILE A 134 7.59 6.63 5.66
C ILE A 134 6.34 6.11 4.94
N ASN A 135 6.49 5.07 4.10
CA ASN A 135 5.33 4.53 3.39
C ASN A 135 4.38 3.75 4.31
N THR A 136 4.84 3.22 5.43
CA THR A 136 3.95 2.68 6.47
C THR A 136 3.17 3.80 7.14
N GLU A 137 3.83 4.93 7.47
CA GLU A 137 3.21 6.13 8.03
C GLU A 137 2.19 6.74 7.07
N ASP A 138 2.39 6.68 5.74
CA ASP A 138 1.42 7.19 4.78
C ASP A 138 0.01 6.57 4.97
N PHE A 139 -0.08 5.26 5.30
CA PHE A 139 -1.36 4.64 5.66
C PHE A 139 -1.90 5.13 7.01
N MET A 140 -1.05 5.29 8.02
CA MET A 140 -1.48 5.77 9.35
C MET A 140 -1.98 7.22 9.27
N ALA A 141 -1.31 8.07 8.49
CA ALA A 141 -1.76 9.43 8.22
C ALA A 141 -3.10 9.47 7.45
N ALA A 142 -3.32 8.54 6.52
CA ALA A 142 -4.60 8.40 5.84
C ALA A 142 -5.72 7.98 6.81
N VAL A 143 -5.43 7.14 7.80
CA VAL A 143 -6.35 6.79 8.90
C VAL A 143 -6.64 8.02 9.78
N ASP A 144 -5.62 8.83 10.11
CA ASP A 144 -5.79 10.10 10.83
C ASP A 144 -6.73 11.05 10.08
N PHE A 145 -6.52 11.20 8.78
CA PHE A 145 -7.37 12.04 7.94
C PHE A 145 -8.81 11.55 7.91
N LEU A 146 -9.03 10.26 7.68
CA LEU A 146 -10.37 9.67 7.62
C LEU A 146 -11.09 9.77 8.98
N SER A 147 -10.36 9.55 10.08
CA SER A 147 -10.92 9.65 11.45
C SER A 147 -11.48 11.05 11.80
N LYS A 148 -10.99 12.09 11.13
CA LYS A 148 -11.40 13.49 11.34
C LYS A 148 -12.55 13.93 10.41
N GLN A 149 -12.97 13.09 9.45
CA GLN A 149 -14.09 13.44 8.57
C GLN A 149 -15.42 13.35 9.31
N GLU A 150 -16.25 14.38 9.23
CA GLU A 150 -17.53 14.46 9.95
C GLU A 150 -18.49 13.32 9.63
N ASN A 151 -18.47 12.84 8.38
CA ASN A 151 -19.31 11.76 7.87
C ASN A 151 -18.70 10.37 8.02
N VAL A 152 -17.55 10.21 8.69
CA VAL A 152 -16.88 8.92 8.93
C VAL A 152 -16.98 8.52 10.39
N ASP A 153 -17.21 7.23 10.63
CA ASP A 153 -17.09 6.63 11.94
C ASP A 153 -15.62 6.23 12.18
N PRO A 154 -14.90 6.87 13.12
CA PRO A 154 -13.48 6.60 13.35
C PRO A 154 -13.19 5.19 13.87
N GLU A 155 -14.20 4.49 14.42
CA GLU A 155 -14.06 3.10 14.87
C GLU A 155 -14.26 2.08 13.71
N ARG A 156 -14.60 2.55 12.51
CA ARG A 156 -14.93 1.72 11.36
C ARG A 156 -14.04 2.01 10.15
N ILE A 157 -12.71 1.96 10.36
CA ILE A 157 -11.72 2.25 9.31
C ILE A 157 -10.96 0.97 8.93
N GLY A 158 -10.88 0.73 7.62
CA GLY A 158 -10.08 -0.33 7.01
C GLY A 158 -9.10 0.23 5.99
N ILE A 159 -8.21 -0.64 5.49
CA ILE A 159 -7.24 -0.28 4.46
C ILE A 159 -7.17 -1.33 3.35
N ILE A 160 -6.79 -0.89 2.15
CA ILE A 160 -6.49 -1.76 1.00
C ILE A 160 -5.11 -1.42 0.47
N GLY A 161 -4.20 -2.38 0.49
CA GLY A 161 -2.91 -2.29 -0.16
C GLY A 161 -2.82 -3.19 -1.39
N ILE A 162 -2.30 -2.66 -2.51
CA ILE A 162 -2.23 -3.37 -3.79
C ILE A 162 -0.76 -3.55 -4.18
N CYS A 163 -0.36 -4.77 -4.61
CA CYS A 163 1.00 -5.09 -4.98
C CYS A 163 1.99 -4.85 -3.81
N GLY A 164 3.07 -4.11 -4.00
CA GLY A 164 4.01 -3.76 -2.91
C GLY A 164 3.35 -3.05 -1.72
N TRP A 165 2.27 -2.33 -1.97
CA TRP A 165 1.47 -1.69 -0.91
C TRP A 165 0.63 -2.69 -0.10
N GLY A 166 0.44 -3.91 -0.59
CA GLY A 166 -0.16 -4.99 0.20
C GLY A 166 0.70 -5.39 1.40
N GLY A 167 2.02 -5.51 1.22
CA GLY A 167 2.96 -5.74 2.33
C GLY A 167 3.04 -4.55 3.29
N ILE A 168 3.04 -3.30 2.74
CA ILE A 168 3.00 -2.07 3.55
C ILE A 168 1.70 -2.00 4.36
N ALA A 169 0.55 -2.37 3.78
CA ALA A 169 -0.73 -2.41 4.48
C ALA A 169 -0.73 -3.41 5.65
N LEU A 170 -0.14 -4.60 5.47
CA LEU A 170 0.01 -5.57 6.56
C LEU A 170 0.93 -5.03 7.67
N ASN A 171 2.00 -4.33 7.32
CA ASN A 171 2.87 -3.69 8.30
C ASN A 171 2.15 -2.56 9.06
N ALA A 172 1.39 -1.73 8.36
CA ALA A 172 0.57 -0.68 8.97
C ALA A 172 -0.50 -1.26 9.91
N ALA A 173 -1.18 -2.35 9.52
CA ALA A 173 -2.16 -3.04 10.37
C ALA A 173 -1.54 -3.68 11.62
N ALA A 174 -0.25 -4.07 11.57
CA ALA A 174 0.47 -4.53 12.76
C ALA A 174 0.88 -3.38 13.68
N ALA A 175 1.09 -2.17 13.14
CA ALA A 175 1.52 -1.00 13.89
C ALA A 175 0.35 -0.16 14.44
N ASP A 176 -0.78 -0.06 13.71
CA ASP A 176 -1.91 0.81 14.05
C ASP A 176 -3.20 0.02 14.34
N THR A 177 -3.58 -0.06 15.60
CA THR A 177 -4.78 -0.81 16.06
C THR A 177 -6.11 -0.16 15.67
N ARG A 178 -6.11 1.06 15.14
CA ARG A 178 -7.29 1.72 14.58
C ARG A 178 -7.71 1.11 13.24
N ILE A 179 -6.82 0.39 12.58
CA ILE A 179 -7.11 -0.37 11.36
C ILE A 179 -7.85 -1.65 11.73
N LYS A 180 -9.18 -1.67 11.48
CA LYS A 180 -10.07 -2.77 11.89
C LYS A 180 -10.19 -3.89 10.86
N ALA A 181 -9.89 -3.60 9.58
CA ALA A 181 -9.90 -4.59 8.52
C ALA A 181 -8.88 -4.21 7.42
N THR A 182 -8.18 -5.21 6.88
CA THR A 182 -7.15 -5.00 5.87
C THR A 182 -7.34 -5.96 4.70
N VAL A 183 -7.29 -5.43 3.47
CA VAL A 183 -7.16 -6.24 2.25
C VAL A 183 -5.78 -6.02 1.65
N ALA A 184 -5.03 -7.11 1.46
CA ALA A 184 -3.77 -7.14 0.75
C ALA A 184 -3.98 -7.83 -0.60
N SER A 185 -4.18 -7.03 -1.67
CA SER A 185 -4.47 -7.53 -3.01
C SER A 185 -3.19 -7.72 -3.82
N THR A 186 -3.03 -8.92 -4.41
CA THR A 186 -1.88 -9.29 -5.26
C THR A 186 -0.53 -8.80 -4.68
N MET A 187 -0.37 -9.00 -3.36
CA MET A 187 0.67 -8.36 -2.56
C MET A 187 2.09 -8.83 -2.90
N TYR A 188 3.04 -7.92 -2.64
CA TYR A 188 4.46 -8.23 -2.47
C TYR A 188 4.91 -7.95 -1.04
N ASP A 189 5.83 -8.74 -0.56
CA ASP A 189 6.73 -8.30 0.49
C ASP A 189 7.94 -7.61 -0.16
N MET A 190 7.91 -6.28 -0.21
CA MET A 190 8.98 -5.48 -0.83
C MET A 190 10.32 -5.66 -0.11
N THR A 191 10.31 -6.01 1.17
CA THR A 191 11.55 -6.28 1.93
C THR A 191 12.15 -7.62 1.54
N ARG A 192 11.31 -8.65 1.36
CA ARG A 192 11.74 -9.98 0.94
C ARG A 192 12.28 -9.97 -0.50
N VAL A 193 11.54 -9.37 -1.44
CA VAL A 193 12.02 -9.34 -2.83
C VAL A 193 13.29 -8.51 -2.99
N SER A 194 13.43 -7.42 -2.24
CA SER A 194 14.66 -6.59 -2.28
C SER A 194 15.88 -7.28 -1.64
N GLY A 195 15.65 -8.14 -0.65
CA GLY A 195 16.72 -8.86 0.04
C GLY A 195 17.07 -10.22 -0.56
N ASN A 196 16.08 -10.92 -1.13
CA ASN A 196 16.21 -12.32 -1.54
C ASN A 196 16.00 -12.53 -3.05
N GLY A 197 15.64 -11.49 -3.81
CA GLY A 197 15.27 -11.62 -5.22
C GLY A 197 13.90 -12.31 -5.43
N TYR A 198 13.49 -12.46 -6.68
CA TYR A 198 12.28 -13.21 -7.03
C TYR A 198 12.47 -14.70 -6.72
N PHE A 199 11.44 -15.31 -6.13
CA PHE A 199 11.40 -16.71 -5.73
C PHE A 199 12.54 -17.09 -4.76
N ASP A 200 13.04 -16.11 -4.00
CA ASP A 200 14.18 -16.24 -3.06
C ASP A 200 15.46 -16.77 -3.72
N SER A 201 15.62 -16.54 -5.03
CA SER A 201 16.76 -17.04 -5.81
C SER A 201 18.11 -16.54 -5.30
N GLU A 202 18.12 -15.39 -4.63
CA GLU A 202 19.29 -14.73 -4.05
C GLU A 202 19.32 -14.80 -2.51
N ASP A 203 18.55 -15.70 -1.89
CA ASP A 203 18.54 -15.86 -0.42
C ASP A 203 19.79 -16.58 0.09
N LYS A 204 20.93 -15.94 -0.14
CA LYS A 204 22.27 -16.36 0.31
C LYS A 204 23.00 -15.16 0.89
N GLU A 205 23.82 -15.41 1.91
CA GLU A 205 24.60 -14.35 2.56
C GLU A 205 25.53 -13.67 1.55
N GLU A 206 26.21 -14.45 0.73
CA GLU A 206 27.15 -13.96 -0.27
C GLU A 206 26.48 -13.07 -1.32
N SER A 207 25.29 -13.45 -1.80
CA SER A 207 24.51 -12.65 -2.76
C SER A 207 24.09 -11.32 -2.14
N ARG A 208 23.60 -11.34 -0.90
CA ARG A 208 23.23 -10.11 -0.18
C ARG A 208 24.44 -9.22 0.11
N HIS A 209 25.61 -9.81 0.42
CA HIS A 209 26.82 -9.04 0.63
C HIS A 209 27.26 -8.34 -0.67
N ALA A 210 27.31 -9.09 -1.77
CA ALA A 210 27.64 -8.52 -3.09
C ALA A 210 26.68 -7.40 -3.51
N ALA A 211 25.37 -7.57 -3.26
CA ALA A 211 24.37 -6.54 -3.53
C ALA A 211 24.62 -5.27 -2.69
N ARG A 212 24.97 -5.40 -1.39
CA ARG A 212 25.31 -4.26 -0.52
C ARG A 212 26.55 -3.52 -1.00
N GLU A 213 27.60 -4.25 -1.44
CA GLU A 213 28.80 -3.64 -2.04
C GLU A 213 28.47 -2.87 -3.33
N ALA A 214 27.62 -3.45 -4.20
CA ALA A 214 27.19 -2.79 -5.42
C ALA A 214 26.38 -1.52 -5.11
N MET A 215 25.45 -1.57 -4.15
CA MET A 215 24.67 -0.42 -3.71
C MET A 215 25.56 0.67 -3.09
N ALA A 216 26.59 0.30 -2.31
CA ALA A 216 27.52 1.27 -1.73
C ALA A 216 28.35 2.00 -2.82
N LYS A 217 28.81 1.26 -3.84
CA LYS A 217 29.50 1.84 -5.00
C LYS A 217 28.57 2.78 -5.79
N GLN A 218 27.33 2.31 -6.05
CA GLN A 218 26.34 3.09 -6.79
C GLN A 218 26.00 4.41 -6.05
N ARG A 219 25.86 4.38 -4.72
CA ARG A 219 25.61 5.56 -3.88
C ARG A 219 26.64 6.68 -4.08
N LEU A 220 27.91 6.30 -4.27
CA LEU A 220 29.02 7.25 -4.50
C LEU A 220 29.05 7.73 -5.95
N ALA A 221 28.74 6.86 -6.89
CA ALA A 221 28.79 7.16 -8.32
C ALA A 221 27.62 8.06 -8.77
N ASP A 222 26.39 7.73 -8.33
CA ASP A 222 25.18 8.48 -8.64
C ASP A 222 24.14 8.32 -7.51
N PRO A 223 24.12 9.24 -6.52
CA PRO A 223 23.16 9.19 -5.43
C PRO A 223 21.70 9.40 -5.89
N MET A 224 21.50 9.86 -7.12
CA MET A 224 20.18 10.15 -7.69
C MET A 224 19.72 9.08 -8.69
N ALA A 225 20.43 7.96 -8.82
CA ALA A 225 20.10 6.90 -9.75
C ALA A 225 18.65 6.40 -9.62
N MET A 226 18.09 6.06 -10.76
CA MET A 226 16.75 5.48 -10.88
C MET A 226 16.85 3.98 -11.14
N ALA A 227 15.88 3.23 -10.68
CA ALA A 227 15.75 1.80 -10.95
C ALA A 227 14.27 1.39 -10.95
N GLY A 228 14.00 0.25 -11.55
CA GLY A 228 12.75 -0.47 -11.38
C GLY A 228 11.53 0.02 -12.15
N GLY A 229 11.68 0.88 -13.15
CA GLY A 229 10.62 1.11 -14.14
C GLY A 229 10.31 -0.18 -14.92
N VAL A 230 9.10 -0.27 -15.47
CA VAL A 230 8.76 -1.36 -16.37
C VAL A 230 9.61 -1.25 -17.64
N ILE A 231 10.24 -2.37 -18.01
CA ILE A 231 11.17 -2.43 -19.15
C ILE A 231 10.49 -1.96 -20.44
N ASP A 232 11.20 -1.11 -21.19
CA ASP A 232 10.76 -0.58 -22.51
C ASP A 232 12.00 -0.26 -23.34
N PRO A 233 12.17 -0.85 -24.55
CA PRO A 233 11.23 -1.76 -25.23
C PRO A 233 11.11 -3.14 -24.58
N LEU A 234 9.94 -3.78 -24.76
CA LEU A 234 9.70 -5.13 -24.24
C LEU A 234 10.51 -6.16 -25.05
N PRO A 235 11.35 -7.00 -24.43
CA PRO A 235 12.03 -8.08 -25.13
C PRO A 235 11.05 -9.15 -25.66
N ASP A 236 11.33 -9.71 -26.83
CA ASP A 236 10.47 -10.74 -27.45
C ASP A 236 10.31 -11.99 -26.57
N ASP A 237 11.37 -12.39 -25.88
CA ASP A 237 11.44 -13.56 -24.99
C ASP A 237 11.07 -13.24 -23.53
N ALA A 238 10.54 -12.04 -23.26
CA ALA A 238 10.18 -11.63 -21.91
C ALA A 238 9.21 -12.64 -21.26
N PRO A 239 9.40 -12.99 -19.97
CA PRO A 239 8.45 -13.79 -19.21
C PRO A 239 7.05 -13.20 -19.20
N GLN A 240 6.00 -14.02 -19.07
CA GLN A 240 4.62 -13.55 -19.14
C GLN A 240 4.32 -12.43 -18.14
N PHE A 241 4.80 -12.50 -16.91
CA PHE A 241 4.56 -11.44 -15.91
C PHE A 241 5.20 -10.09 -16.29
N VAL A 242 6.32 -10.10 -17.03
CA VAL A 242 6.95 -8.88 -17.55
C VAL A 242 6.08 -8.29 -18.66
N LYS A 243 5.53 -9.16 -19.54
CA LYS A 243 4.54 -8.76 -20.57
C LYS A 243 3.28 -8.17 -19.94
N ASP A 244 2.78 -8.76 -18.85
CA ASP A 244 1.62 -8.26 -18.13
C ASP A 244 1.86 -6.87 -17.51
N TYR A 245 3.07 -6.63 -16.95
CA TYR A 245 3.45 -5.30 -16.46
C TYR A 245 3.62 -4.28 -17.58
N PHE A 246 4.25 -4.66 -18.68
CA PHE A 246 4.37 -3.79 -19.86
C PHE A 246 2.99 -3.40 -20.38
N ASP A 247 2.09 -4.37 -20.54
CA ASP A 247 0.74 -4.16 -21.00
C ASP A 247 -0.02 -3.17 -20.11
N TYR A 248 0.09 -3.30 -18.77
CA TYR A 248 -0.59 -2.38 -17.88
C TYR A 248 0.08 -0.99 -17.87
N TYR A 249 1.40 -0.89 -17.71
CA TYR A 249 2.05 0.39 -17.44
C TYR A 249 2.48 1.17 -18.68
N LYS A 250 2.68 0.51 -19.82
CA LYS A 250 3.24 1.13 -21.04
C LYS A 250 2.22 1.30 -22.17
N THR A 251 0.98 0.85 -21.97
CA THR A 251 -0.11 0.97 -22.94
C THR A 251 -1.27 1.81 -22.40
N GLU A 252 -2.28 2.09 -23.22
CA GLU A 252 -3.49 2.82 -22.83
C GLU A 252 -4.27 2.15 -21.69
N ARG A 253 -4.00 0.89 -21.38
CA ARG A 253 -4.66 0.14 -20.31
C ARG A 253 -4.49 0.80 -18.95
N GLY A 254 -3.30 1.26 -18.63
CA GLY A 254 -3.02 1.80 -17.30
C GLY A 254 -1.86 2.78 -17.26
N TYR A 255 -1.34 3.24 -18.43
CA TYR A 255 -0.30 4.26 -18.47
C TYR A 255 -0.76 5.55 -17.79
N HIS A 256 0.09 6.10 -16.92
CA HIS A 256 -0.12 7.42 -16.36
C HIS A 256 1.18 8.23 -16.27
N LYS A 257 1.12 9.50 -16.69
CA LYS A 257 2.29 10.39 -16.78
C LYS A 257 3.03 10.63 -15.46
N ARG A 258 2.35 10.50 -14.31
CA ARG A 258 2.95 10.66 -12.98
C ARG A 258 3.46 9.35 -12.36
N SER A 259 3.09 8.21 -12.92
CA SER A 259 3.50 6.90 -12.41
C SER A 259 4.98 6.62 -12.71
N GLY A 260 5.74 6.20 -11.70
CA GLY A 260 7.11 5.75 -11.87
C GLY A 260 7.21 4.52 -12.78
N ASN A 261 6.31 3.55 -12.61
CA ASN A 261 6.30 2.33 -13.44
C ASN A 261 6.01 2.61 -14.92
N SER A 262 5.17 3.61 -15.19
CA SER A 262 4.88 4.03 -16.58
C SER A 262 6.04 4.80 -17.22
N ASN A 263 6.99 5.26 -16.43
CA ASN A 263 8.12 6.07 -16.86
C ASN A 263 9.46 5.44 -16.44
N ASP A 264 10.30 6.16 -15.72
CA ASP A 264 11.68 5.81 -15.40
C ASP A 264 11.87 5.15 -14.01
N GLY A 265 10.78 4.74 -13.34
CA GLY A 265 10.83 3.98 -12.09
C GLY A 265 10.95 4.84 -10.83
N TRP A 266 11.73 4.37 -9.88
CA TRP A 266 11.93 4.99 -8.57
C TRP A 266 13.41 5.08 -8.19
N ARG A 267 13.73 5.82 -7.14
CA ARG A 267 15.11 6.03 -6.67
C ARG A 267 15.68 4.76 -6.07
N VAL A 268 16.92 4.45 -6.42
CA VAL A 268 17.66 3.29 -5.88
C VAL A 268 17.85 3.38 -4.37
N ILE A 269 17.95 4.59 -3.82
CA ILE A 269 18.17 4.81 -2.38
C ILE A 269 17.15 4.07 -1.49
N GLY A 270 15.89 3.98 -1.93
CA GLY A 270 14.86 3.23 -1.21
C GLY A 270 15.10 1.72 -1.18
N THR A 271 15.66 1.16 -2.25
CA THR A 271 15.89 -0.27 -2.39
C THR A 271 16.80 -0.81 -1.29
N GLN A 272 17.85 -0.07 -0.91
CA GLN A 272 18.76 -0.48 0.17
C GLN A 272 18.05 -0.56 1.53
N ALA A 273 17.15 0.39 1.81
CA ALA A 273 16.35 0.38 3.04
C ALA A 273 15.40 -0.82 3.08
N PHE A 274 14.70 -1.12 1.97
CA PHE A 274 13.84 -2.28 1.86
C PHE A 274 14.62 -3.60 2.01
N ALA A 275 15.78 -3.75 1.35
CA ALA A 275 16.62 -4.95 1.45
C ALA A 275 17.14 -5.24 2.87
N ASN A 276 17.19 -4.22 3.73
CA ASN A 276 17.65 -4.35 5.12
C ASN A 276 16.53 -4.22 6.16
N SER A 277 15.27 -4.27 5.74
CA SER A 277 14.08 -4.22 6.59
C SER A 277 13.27 -5.51 6.52
N ARG A 278 12.32 -5.68 7.43
CA ARG A 278 11.40 -6.83 7.46
C ARG A 278 10.00 -6.34 7.84
N PHE A 279 9.11 -6.23 6.87
CA PHE A 279 7.76 -5.74 7.09
C PHE A 279 6.88 -6.69 7.91
N LEU A 280 6.93 -7.96 7.60
CA LEU A 280 5.93 -8.89 8.11
C LEU A 280 6.29 -9.50 9.46
N TYR A 281 7.27 -8.91 10.16
CA TYR A 281 7.83 -9.47 11.40
C TYR A 281 6.79 -9.65 12.52
N TYR A 282 5.83 -8.72 12.65
CA TYR A 282 4.79 -8.75 13.68
C TYR A 282 3.38 -8.98 13.13
N THR A 283 3.23 -9.41 11.89
CA THR A 283 1.90 -9.63 11.29
C THR A 283 1.13 -10.77 11.94
N ASN A 284 1.82 -11.72 12.57
CA ASN A 284 1.20 -12.75 13.41
C ASN A 284 0.57 -12.22 14.71
N GLU A 285 0.75 -10.94 15.03
CA GLU A 285 0.14 -10.26 16.17
C GLU A 285 -1.07 -9.39 15.77
N ILE A 286 -1.37 -9.23 14.46
CA ILE A 286 -2.53 -8.48 13.97
C ILE A 286 -3.81 -9.13 14.48
N ARG A 287 -4.58 -8.42 15.32
CA ARG A 287 -5.86 -8.90 15.86
C ARG A 287 -7.05 -8.57 14.95
N SER A 288 -6.95 -7.52 14.16
CA SER A 288 -7.98 -7.11 13.20
C SER A 288 -8.12 -8.10 12.05
N ALA A 289 -9.23 -8.03 11.32
CA ALA A 289 -9.49 -8.93 10.20
C ALA A 289 -8.55 -8.66 9.01
N VAL A 290 -8.06 -9.71 8.37
CA VAL A 290 -7.20 -9.60 7.18
C VAL A 290 -7.66 -10.55 6.07
N LEU A 291 -7.77 -10.02 4.86
CA LEU A 291 -7.97 -10.78 3.63
C LEU A 291 -6.76 -10.59 2.70
N VAL A 292 -6.01 -11.65 2.48
CA VAL A 292 -4.97 -11.72 1.44
C VAL A 292 -5.61 -12.27 0.17
N MET A 293 -5.52 -11.53 -0.94
CA MET A 293 -6.10 -11.92 -2.22
C MET A 293 -5.02 -11.98 -3.30
N HIS A 294 -4.96 -13.09 -4.04
CA HIS A 294 -4.04 -13.27 -5.16
C HIS A 294 -4.69 -13.89 -6.38
N GLY A 295 -4.13 -13.61 -7.55
CA GLY A 295 -4.44 -14.37 -8.77
C GLY A 295 -3.77 -15.75 -8.74
N GLU A 296 -4.47 -16.76 -9.25
CA GLU A 296 -3.94 -18.13 -9.37
C GLU A 296 -2.66 -18.18 -10.18
N LYS A 297 -2.57 -17.37 -11.26
CA LYS A 297 -1.42 -17.29 -12.18
C LYS A 297 -0.43 -16.17 -11.81
N ALA A 298 -0.66 -15.46 -10.70
CA ALA A 298 0.25 -14.38 -10.30
C ALA A 298 1.61 -14.94 -9.88
N HIS A 299 2.67 -14.48 -10.53
CA HIS A 299 4.06 -14.84 -10.19
C HIS A 299 4.43 -14.46 -8.75
N SER A 300 3.72 -13.47 -8.18
CA SER A 300 3.89 -12.98 -6.80
C SER A 300 3.04 -13.75 -5.76
N ARG A 301 2.30 -14.79 -6.16
CA ARG A 301 1.36 -15.50 -5.29
C ARG A 301 2.04 -16.05 -4.02
N TYR A 302 3.27 -16.52 -4.14
CA TYR A 302 4.04 -17.06 -3.02
C TYR A 302 4.28 -16.05 -1.88
N PHE A 303 4.33 -14.74 -2.17
CA PHE A 303 4.41 -13.72 -1.11
C PHE A 303 3.15 -13.71 -0.25
N GLY A 304 1.99 -13.73 -0.89
CA GLY A 304 0.71 -13.70 -0.15
C GLY A 304 0.44 -14.98 0.61
N GLU A 305 0.75 -16.14 0.03
CA GLU A 305 0.62 -17.43 0.71
C GLU A 305 1.54 -17.49 1.93
N ALA A 306 2.80 -17.11 1.79
CA ALA A 306 3.75 -17.08 2.89
C ALA A 306 3.33 -16.06 3.97
N ALA A 307 2.88 -14.86 3.58
CA ALA A 307 2.38 -13.87 4.53
C ALA A 307 1.16 -14.37 5.31
N TYR A 308 0.22 -15.03 4.64
CA TYR A 308 -0.94 -15.64 5.29
C TYR A 308 -0.53 -16.72 6.31
N HIS A 309 0.33 -17.65 5.91
CA HIS A 309 0.81 -18.71 6.82
C HIS A 309 1.59 -18.14 8.01
N TYR A 310 2.48 -17.17 7.76
CA TYR A 310 3.19 -16.51 8.86
C TYR A 310 2.23 -15.77 9.81
N MET A 311 1.27 -15.07 9.26
CA MET A 311 0.26 -14.34 10.03
C MET A 311 -0.58 -15.28 10.91
N VAL A 312 -0.97 -16.45 10.39
CA VAL A 312 -1.82 -17.42 11.13
C VAL A 312 -1.00 -18.26 12.10
N GLU A 313 0.12 -18.83 11.65
CA GLU A 313 0.89 -19.84 12.36
C GLU A 313 2.15 -19.31 13.06
N GLY A 314 2.57 -18.09 12.77
CA GLY A 314 3.84 -17.52 13.24
C GLY A 314 5.07 -18.10 12.54
N LYS A 315 4.90 -18.86 11.47
CA LYS A 315 5.98 -19.45 10.65
C LYS A 315 5.54 -19.59 9.20
N ALA A 316 6.48 -19.40 8.29
CA ALA A 316 6.27 -19.64 6.86
C ALA A 316 7.61 -19.80 6.15
N GLU A 317 7.60 -20.40 4.97
CA GLU A 317 8.75 -20.45 4.07
C GLU A 317 9.21 -19.04 3.70
N GLY A 318 10.52 -18.81 3.62
CA GLY A 318 11.11 -17.50 3.35
C GLY A 318 11.15 -16.54 4.54
N TYR A 319 10.66 -16.95 5.73
CA TYR A 319 10.76 -16.19 6.97
C TYR A 319 11.72 -16.88 7.93
N ASN A 320 12.83 -16.23 8.25
CA ASN A 320 13.88 -16.75 9.14
C ASN A 320 13.55 -16.60 10.65
N THR A 321 12.32 -16.21 10.97
CA THR A 321 11.84 -16.02 12.33
C THR A 321 10.63 -16.91 12.59
N VAL A 322 10.52 -17.41 13.81
CA VAL A 322 9.35 -18.14 14.27
C VAL A 322 8.70 -17.32 15.38
N GLY A 323 7.49 -16.85 15.11
CA GLY A 323 6.63 -16.18 16.07
C GLY A 323 5.66 -17.16 16.72
N LYS A 324 4.75 -16.61 17.53
CA LYS A 324 3.61 -17.37 18.06
C LYS A 324 2.47 -17.39 17.06
N PRO A 325 1.60 -18.41 17.06
CA PRO A 325 0.36 -18.38 16.31
C PRO A 325 -0.48 -17.14 16.64
N ASN A 326 -1.23 -16.65 15.65
CA ASN A 326 -2.11 -15.50 15.83
C ASN A 326 -3.17 -15.78 16.93
N PRO A 327 -3.49 -14.81 17.80
CA PRO A 327 -4.57 -14.95 18.76
C PRO A 327 -5.98 -14.98 18.15
N ASN A 328 -6.14 -14.52 16.88
CA ASN A 328 -7.41 -14.48 16.16
C ASN A 328 -7.24 -15.05 14.74
N PRO A 329 -6.87 -16.34 14.57
CA PRO A 329 -6.59 -16.91 13.26
C PRO A 329 -7.85 -17.02 12.38
N GLU A 330 -9.04 -17.11 13.00
CA GLU A 330 -10.34 -17.28 12.32
C GLU A 330 -10.75 -16.07 11.48
N ASN A 331 -10.23 -14.89 11.75
CA ASN A 331 -10.52 -13.68 10.96
C ASN A 331 -9.45 -13.37 9.90
N LYS A 332 -8.57 -14.33 9.63
CA LYS A 332 -7.57 -14.26 8.56
C LYS A 332 -8.02 -15.12 7.38
N GLN A 333 -8.00 -14.55 6.18
CA GLN A 333 -8.49 -15.20 4.97
C GLN A 333 -7.43 -15.15 3.86
N LEU A 334 -7.33 -16.23 3.10
CA LEU A 334 -6.58 -16.29 1.83
C LEU A 334 -7.56 -16.58 0.71
N LEU A 335 -7.59 -15.73 -0.30
CA LEU A 335 -8.47 -15.84 -1.45
C LEU A 335 -7.66 -15.92 -2.74
N ILE A 336 -7.71 -17.02 -3.43
CA ILE A 336 -7.08 -17.21 -4.73
C ILE A 336 -8.16 -17.05 -5.83
N ILE A 337 -7.92 -16.14 -6.77
CA ILE A 337 -8.82 -15.85 -7.88
C ILE A 337 -8.43 -16.72 -9.07
N PRO A 338 -9.28 -17.67 -9.49
CA PRO A 338 -8.98 -18.57 -10.59
C PRO A 338 -8.66 -17.82 -11.88
N GLY A 339 -7.61 -18.25 -12.58
CA GLY A 339 -7.19 -17.73 -13.87
C GLY A 339 -6.60 -16.33 -13.89
N ALA A 340 -6.63 -15.57 -12.78
CA ALA A 340 -6.11 -14.21 -12.72
C ALA A 340 -4.58 -14.18 -12.65
N SER A 341 -3.97 -13.27 -13.41
CA SER A 341 -2.57 -12.87 -13.27
C SER A 341 -2.40 -11.83 -12.15
N HIS A 342 -1.18 -11.37 -11.94
CA HIS A 342 -0.89 -10.28 -11.01
C HIS A 342 -1.60 -8.98 -11.42
N CYS A 343 -1.44 -8.56 -12.67
CA CYS A 343 -1.99 -7.30 -13.19
C CYS A 343 -3.50 -7.38 -13.47
N ASP A 344 -4.08 -8.56 -13.61
CA ASP A 344 -5.53 -8.71 -13.69
C ASP A 344 -6.23 -8.22 -12.41
N LEU A 345 -5.54 -8.23 -11.27
CA LEU A 345 -6.06 -7.67 -10.01
C LEU A 345 -5.78 -6.17 -9.84
N TYR A 346 -5.31 -5.47 -10.88
CA TYR A 346 -5.20 -4.01 -10.89
C TYR A 346 -6.48 -3.34 -11.41
N ASP A 347 -7.11 -3.93 -12.44
CA ASP A 347 -8.25 -3.38 -13.16
C ASP A 347 -9.39 -4.38 -13.45
N GLY A 348 -9.22 -5.65 -13.10
CA GLY A 348 -10.14 -6.75 -13.38
C GLY A 348 -9.75 -7.60 -14.58
N GLY A 349 -8.74 -7.20 -15.33
CA GLY A 349 -8.19 -7.91 -16.50
C GLY A 349 -9.05 -7.81 -17.76
N TYR A 350 -8.41 -8.15 -18.89
CA TYR A 350 -9.02 -8.16 -20.22
C TYR A 350 -8.69 -9.47 -20.95
N THR A 351 -9.52 -9.84 -21.94
CA THR A 351 -9.30 -11.05 -22.75
C THR A 351 -8.08 -10.94 -23.67
N GLU A 352 -7.76 -9.72 -24.09
CA GLU A 352 -6.59 -9.40 -24.89
C GLU A 352 -5.64 -8.50 -24.09
N LEU A 353 -4.34 -8.60 -24.35
CA LEU A 353 -3.38 -7.63 -23.90
C LEU A 353 -3.73 -6.24 -24.51
N THR A 354 -3.21 -5.17 -23.93
CA THR A 354 -3.49 -3.79 -24.32
C THR A 354 -4.85 -3.24 -23.88
N GLY A 355 -5.66 -4.00 -23.13
CA GLY A 355 -6.97 -3.57 -22.62
C GLY A 355 -8.03 -3.38 -23.68
N LYS A 356 -7.85 -3.94 -24.89
CA LYS A 356 -8.79 -3.82 -26.01
C LYS A 356 -9.79 -4.94 -26.13
N GLY A 357 -9.60 -6.03 -25.36
CA GLY A 357 -10.53 -7.15 -25.30
C GLY A 357 -11.69 -6.91 -24.36
N GLU A 358 -12.53 -7.95 -24.20
CA GLU A 358 -13.62 -7.91 -23.26
C GLU A 358 -13.12 -7.94 -21.80
N PRO A 359 -13.70 -7.11 -20.88
CA PRO A 359 -13.34 -7.14 -19.48
C PRO A 359 -13.60 -8.50 -18.83
N LYS A 360 -12.62 -9.07 -18.16
CA LYS A 360 -12.76 -10.35 -17.44
C LYS A 360 -13.48 -10.20 -16.09
N ASN A 361 -13.49 -9.00 -15.52
CA ASN A 361 -14.11 -8.68 -14.23
C ASN A 361 -13.65 -9.60 -13.09
N LEU A 362 -12.36 -9.90 -13.02
CA LEU A 362 -11.79 -10.89 -12.09
C LEU A 362 -11.71 -10.40 -10.63
N ILE A 363 -11.79 -9.09 -10.39
CA ILE A 363 -11.78 -8.57 -9.02
C ILE A 363 -13.15 -8.77 -8.39
N PRO A 364 -13.25 -9.54 -7.28
CA PRO A 364 -14.53 -9.88 -6.65
C PRO A 364 -15.02 -8.74 -5.75
N TRP A 365 -15.41 -7.60 -6.33
CA TRP A 365 -15.78 -6.37 -5.63
C TRP A 365 -16.79 -6.56 -4.51
N ASP A 366 -17.83 -7.37 -4.74
CA ASP A 366 -18.88 -7.61 -3.74
C ASP A 366 -18.37 -8.44 -2.56
N LYS A 367 -17.43 -9.36 -2.80
CA LYS A 367 -16.77 -10.13 -1.73
C LYS A 367 -15.88 -9.24 -0.88
N LEU A 368 -15.14 -8.31 -1.50
CA LEU A 368 -14.34 -7.32 -0.78
C LEU A 368 -15.25 -6.42 0.08
N ALA A 369 -16.35 -5.93 -0.51
CA ALA A 369 -17.30 -5.11 0.24
C ALA A 369 -17.96 -5.88 1.40
N THR A 370 -18.32 -7.13 1.19
CA THR A 370 -18.86 -8.01 2.25
C THR A 370 -17.85 -8.19 3.38
N PHE A 371 -16.59 -8.51 3.05
CA PHE A 371 -15.51 -8.62 4.05
C PHE A 371 -15.41 -7.36 4.93
N PHE A 372 -15.41 -6.16 4.33
CA PHE A 372 -15.35 -4.93 5.10
C PHE A 372 -16.63 -4.69 5.91
N LYS A 373 -17.82 -4.92 5.35
CA LYS A 373 -19.10 -4.76 6.07
C LYS A 373 -19.23 -5.69 7.28
N GLU A 374 -18.66 -6.88 7.22
CA GLU A 374 -18.67 -7.84 8.32
C GLU A 374 -17.68 -7.47 9.43
N ASN A 375 -16.59 -6.78 9.10
CA ASN A 375 -15.50 -6.49 10.03
C ASN A 375 -15.38 -5.01 10.46
N LEU A 376 -16.15 -4.11 9.85
CA LEU A 376 -16.27 -2.69 10.19
C LEU A 376 -17.67 -2.38 10.75
N LYS A 377 -18.04 -3.06 11.85
CA LYS A 377 -19.35 -2.91 12.54
C LYS A 377 -19.29 -1.89 13.64
#